data_5ac0f0ac548628affa7275655aca0054
#
_entry.id   5ac0f0ac548628affa7275655aca0054
#
_cell.length_a   1.000
_cell.length_b   1.000
_cell.length_c   1.000
_cell.angle_alpha   90.00
_cell.angle_beta   90.00
_cell.angle_gamma   90.00
#
_symmetry.space_group_name_H-M   'P 1'
#
loop_
_entity.id
_entity.type
_entity.pdbx_description
1 polymer ?
#
loop_
_entity_poly.entity_id
_entity_poly.type
_entity_poly.pdbx_seq_one_letter_code
_entity_poly.pdbx_strand_id
1 'polypeptide(L)'
;CGLVKNLALMATISVGSMSGPIIDFLEEWGLESLEENAHSSTLTTKVFVNGVWMGVHRDPTNLIETLKKLRRKDDVHPEVSIVRDIRERELRLYTDPGRVCRPLFIVEDQQLVLQKKHVRWLAQGTTDEGETFKWQHLTKSGVIELLDAEEEETVMICMTPEELETARLHGRGMAVPTPADFDPAARLKPSLENSAPHIWTHCEIHPSMILGICASIIPFPDHNQSPRNTYQSAMGK
;
A
#
# COMPACT_ATOMS: atom_id res chain seq x y z
N CYS A 1 -27.72 11.00 -3.08
CA CYS A 1 -26.68 11.79 -3.73
C CYS A 1 -25.33 11.44 -3.14
N GLY A 2 -24.58 10.61 -3.81
CA GLY A 2 -23.23 10.23 -3.40
C GLY A 2 -22.15 11.08 -4.07
N LEU A 3 -20.95 11.05 -3.49
CA LEU A 3 -19.76 11.59 -4.13
C LEU A 3 -19.19 10.52 -5.06
N VAL A 4 -19.52 10.62 -6.35
CA VAL A 4 -18.88 9.79 -7.38
C VAL A 4 -17.58 10.46 -7.78
N LYS A 5 -16.47 9.74 -7.65
CA LYS A 5 -15.12 10.19 -8.00
C LYS A 5 -14.61 9.43 -9.22
N ASN A 6 -13.58 9.97 -9.85
CA ASN A 6 -12.88 9.27 -10.93
C ASN A 6 -11.82 8.33 -10.34
N LEU A 7 -11.48 7.28 -11.09
CA LEU A 7 -10.36 6.41 -10.73
C LEU A 7 -9.04 7.18 -10.84
N ALA A 8 -8.11 6.88 -9.96
CA ALA A 8 -6.75 7.39 -10.04
C ALA A 8 -6.06 6.92 -11.34
N LEU A 9 -5.06 7.67 -11.82
CA LEU A 9 -4.39 7.40 -13.10
C LEU A 9 -3.81 5.98 -13.20
N MET A 10 -3.23 5.47 -12.12
CA MET A 10 -2.60 4.14 -12.10
C MET A 10 -3.51 3.07 -11.51
N ALA A 11 -4.79 3.36 -11.28
CA ALA A 11 -5.71 2.38 -10.75
C ALA A 11 -5.98 1.27 -11.77
N THR A 12 -6.04 0.04 -11.29
CA THR A 12 -6.37 -1.16 -12.05
C THR A 12 -7.52 -1.90 -11.39
N ILE A 13 -8.25 -2.70 -12.17
CA ILE A 13 -9.32 -3.55 -11.67
C ILE A 13 -8.77 -4.97 -11.55
N SER A 14 -8.99 -5.61 -10.39
CA SER A 14 -8.54 -6.99 -10.18
C SER A 14 -9.29 -7.97 -11.08
N VAL A 15 -8.54 -8.91 -11.64
CA VAL A 15 -9.09 -10.03 -12.42
C VAL A 15 -9.58 -11.15 -11.51
N GLY A 16 -9.00 -11.25 -10.32
CA GLY A 16 -9.29 -12.27 -9.34
C GLY A 16 -8.40 -13.50 -9.46
N SER A 17 -8.37 -14.28 -8.40
CA SER A 17 -7.62 -15.52 -8.30
C SER A 17 -8.42 -16.58 -7.55
N MET A 18 -8.02 -17.84 -7.66
CA MET A 18 -8.66 -18.92 -6.91
C MET A 18 -8.37 -18.80 -5.41
N SER A 19 -9.39 -19.00 -4.59
CA SER A 19 -9.26 -18.96 -3.12
C SER A 19 -8.77 -20.28 -2.53
N GLY A 20 -8.93 -21.41 -3.24
CA GLY A 20 -8.57 -22.75 -2.76
C GLY A 20 -7.15 -22.83 -2.17
N PRO A 21 -6.11 -22.52 -2.92
CA PRO A 21 -4.73 -22.58 -2.43
C PRO A 21 -4.47 -21.75 -1.17
N ILE A 22 -5.20 -20.62 -1.01
CA ILE A 22 -5.08 -19.78 0.19
C ILE A 22 -5.75 -20.44 1.38
N ILE A 23 -6.89 -21.09 1.18
CA ILE A 23 -7.59 -21.82 2.22
C ILE A 23 -6.74 -23.01 2.69
N ASP A 24 -6.20 -23.79 1.77
CA ASP A 24 -5.30 -24.91 2.07
C ASP A 24 -4.09 -24.44 2.87
N PHE A 25 -3.49 -23.31 2.47
CA PHE A 25 -2.39 -22.69 3.21
C PHE A 25 -2.80 -22.27 4.63
N LEU A 26 -3.97 -21.67 4.81
CA LEU A 26 -4.46 -21.26 6.13
C LEU A 26 -4.67 -22.46 7.07
N GLU A 27 -5.20 -23.57 6.55
CA GLU A 27 -5.39 -24.81 7.31
C GLU A 27 -4.04 -25.38 7.75
N GLU A 28 -3.05 -25.43 6.87
CA GLU A 28 -1.68 -25.87 7.22
C GLU A 28 -1.01 -24.95 8.25
N TRP A 29 -1.34 -23.68 8.25
CA TRP A 29 -0.75 -22.67 9.15
C TRP A 29 -1.50 -22.48 10.46
N GLY A 30 -2.42 -23.38 10.79
CA GLY A 30 -3.08 -23.46 12.09
C GLY A 30 -4.39 -22.68 12.18
N LEU A 31 -5.13 -22.61 11.09
CA LEU A 31 -6.53 -22.19 11.12
C LEU A 31 -7.32 -23.27 11.88
N GLU A 32 -7.92 -22.86 12.99
CA GLU A 32 -8.81 -23.73 13.76
C GLU A 32 -10.24 -23.58 13.26
N SER A 33 -10.94 -24.72 13.06
CA SER A 33 -12.34 -24.69 12.64
C SER A 33 -13.25 -24.07 13.72
N LEU A 34 -14.42 -23.60 13.31
CA LEU A 34 -15.38 -23.02 14.23
C LEU A 34 -15.88 -24.01 15.28
N GLU A 35 -15.97 -25.29 14.90
CA GLU A 35 -16.43 -26.36 15.79
C GLU A 35 -15.40 -26.66 16.89
N GLU A 36 -14.11 -26.69 16.53
CA GLU A 36 -13.01 -26.93 17.47
C GLU A 36 -12.87 -25.81 18.49
N ASN A 37 -13.18 -24.58 18.09
CA ASN A 37 -13.01 -23.38 18.93
C ASN A 37 -14.25 -22.99 19.73
N ALA A 38 -15.37 -23.72 19.61
CA ALA A 38 -16.64 -23.39 20.28
C ALA A 38 -16.52 -23.32 21.82
N HIS A 39 -15.50 -23.95 22.39
CA HIS A 39 -15.26 -24.00 23.85
C HIS A 39 -14.02 -23.20 24.29
N SER A 40 -13.31 -22.57 23.37
CA SER A 40 -12.08 -21.82 23.69
C SER A 40 -12.40 -20.40 24.14
N SER A 41 -11.97 -20.03 25.34
CA SER A 41 -12.06 -18.66 25.89
C SER A 41 -10.86 -17.79 25.53
N THR A 42 -9.97 -18.24 24.65
CA THR A 42 -8.75 -17.53 24.28
C THR A 42 -9.05 -16.38 23.30
N LEU A 43 -8.22 -15.36 23.36
CA LEU A 43 -8.29 -14.24 22.45
C LEU A 43 -7.82 -14.67 21.05
N THR A 44 -8.76 -15.05 20.19
CA THR A 44 -8.51 -15.48 18.82
C THR A 44 -8.94 -14.42 17.82
N THR A 45 -8.38 -14.48 16.62
CA THR A 45 -8.74 -13.61 15.50
C THR A 45 -9.54 -14.42 14.50
N LYS A 46 -10.70 -13.89 14.10
CA LYS A 46 -11.55 -14.49 13.08
C LYS A 46 -10.90 -14.35 11.70
N VAL A 47 -10.96 -15.38 10.89
CA VAL A 47 -10.41 -15.38 9.54
C VAL A 47 -11.53 -15.52 8.52
N PHE A 48 -11.61 -14.54 7.62
CA PHE A 48 -12.60 -14.50 6.54
C PHE A 48 -11.88 -14.59 5.20
N VAL A 49 -12.43 -15.39 4.29
CA VAL A 49 -11.99 -15.46 2.89
C VAL A 49 -13.18 -15.15 2.00
N ASN A 50 -13.09 -14.08 1.23
CA ASN A 50 -14.18 -13.57 0.38
C ASN A 50 -15.52 -13.42 1.12
N GLY A 51 -15.46 -12.94 2.35
CA GLY A 51 -16.64 -12.74 3.19
C GLY A 51 -17.18 -13.98 3.92
N VAL A 52 -16.62 -15.15 3.67
CA VAL A 52 -16.97 -16.39 4.37
C VAL A 52 -16.07 -16.55 5.60
N TRP A 53 -16.67 -16.76 6.74
CA TRP A 53 -15.94 -17.04 7.99
C TRP A 53 -15.42 -18.47 7.95
N MET A 54 -14.10 -18.62 7.73
CA MET A 54 -13.45 -19.94 7.61
C MET A 54 -13.09 -20.54 8.95
N GLY A 55 -12.66 -19.74 9.91
CA GLY A 55 -12.21 -20.21 11.20
C GLY A 55 -11.60 -19.10 12.05
N VAL A 56 -10.77 -19.50 13.00
CA VAL A 56 -10.06 -18.59 13.90
C VAL A 56 -8.57 -18.91 13.93
N HIS A 57 -7.75 -17.93 14.20
CA HIS A 57 -6.31 -18.08 14.31
C HIS A 57 -5.77 -17.42 15.59
N ARG A 58 -4.81 -18.07 16.26
CA ARG A 58 -4.25 -17.59 17.53
C ARG A 58 -3.16 -16.55 17.36
N ASP A 59 -2.33 -16.68 16.32
CA ASP A 59 -1.25 -15.73 16.02
C ASP A 59 -1.45 -15.07 14.64
N PRO A 60 -2.31 -14.07 14.57
CA PRO A 60 -2.58 -13.37 13.31
C PRO A 60 -1.39 -12.56 12.81
N THR A 61 -0.48 -12.15 13.68
CA THR A 61 0.66 -11.29 13.30
C THR A 61 1.62 -12.06 12.40
N ASN A 62 2.06 -13.24 12.85
CA ASN A 62 2.94 -14.11 12.10
C ASN A 62 2.32 -14.57 10.78
N LEU A 63 1.04 -14.92 10.81
CA LEU A 63 0.29 -15.33 9.63
C LEU A 63 0.28 -14.24 8.56
N ILE A 64 -0.06 -13.00 8.94
CA ILE A 64 -0.13 -11.86 8.02
C ILE A 64 1.25 -11.51 7.44
N GLU A 65 2.28 -11.49 8.27
CA GLU A 65 3.65 -11.24 7.80
C GLU A 65 4.10 -12.29 6.79
N THR A 66 3.77 -13.54 7.03
CA THR A 66 4.10 -14.64 6.11
C THR A 66 3.32 -14.52 4.81
N LEU A 67 2.01 -14.26 4.86
CA LEU A 67 1.20 -14.05 3.66
C LEU A 67 1.70 -12.86 2.82
N LYS A 68 2.06 -11.75 3.47
CA LYS A 68 2.65 -10.60 2.78
C LYS A 68 4.00 -10.92 2.15
N LYS A 69 4.85 -11.69 2.83
CA LYS A 69 6.13 -12.15 2.27
C LYS A 69 5.94 -13.06 1.05
N LEU A 70 4.97 -13.98 1.09
CA LEU A 70 4.64 -14.85 -0.03
C LEU A 70 4.07 -14.06 -1.22
N ARG A 71 3.20 -13.07 -0.97
CA ARG A 71 2.69 -12.18 -2.01
C ARG A 71 3.81 -11.38 -2.67
N ARG A 72 4.77 -10.87 -1.92
CA ARG A 72 5.94 -10.14 -2.42
C ARG A 72 6.92 -11.01 -3.22
N LYS A 73 6.89 -12.32 -3.01
CA LYS A 73 7.69 -13.30 -3.77
C LYS A 73 6.97 -13.85 -5.00
N ASP A 74 5.74 -13.44 -5.27
CA ASP A 74 4.88 -13.97 -6.34
C ASP A 74 4.41 -15.43 -6.11
N ASP A 75 4.59 -15.98 -4.90
CA ASP A 75 4.06 -17.30 -4.52
C ASP A 75 2.53 -17.22 -4.30
N VAL A 76 2.06 -16.09 -3.81
CA VAL A 76 0.64 -15.73 -3.73
C VAL A 76 0.36 -14.63 -4.75
N HIS A 77 -0.78 -14.73 -5.43
CA HIS A 77 -1.13 -13.76 -6.49
C HIS A 77 -1.10 -12.32 -5.98
N PRO A 78 -0.47 -11.38 -6.69
CA PRO A 78 -0.25 -10.01 -6.21
C PRO A 78 -1.54 -9.20 -6.00
N GLU A 79 -2.67 -9.61 -6.59
CA GLU A 79 -3.98 -8.96 -6.41
C GLU A 79 -4.72 -9.43 -5.15
N VAL A 80 -4.19 -10.41 -4.41
CA VAL A 80 -4.81 -10.87 -3.15
C VAL A 80 -4.67 -9.78 -2.09
N SER A 81 -5.80 -9.36 -1.54
CA SER A 81 -5.85 -8.37 -0.48
C SER A 81 -5.80 -9.03 0.91
N ILE A 82 -5.00 -8.45 1.80
CA ILE A 82 -4.79 -8.93 3.17
C ILE A 82 -5.11 -7.78 4.12
N VAL A 83 -6.30 -7.80 4.70
CA VAL A 83 -6.80 -6.74 5.57
C VAL A 83 -6.86 -7.23 7.02
N ARG A 84 -6.20 -6.53 7.92
CA ARG A 84 -6.24 -6.79 9.36
C ARG A 84 -7.01 -5.71 10.07
N ASP A 85 -8.12 -6.08 10.69
CA ASP A 85 -8.81 -5.23 11.66
C ASP A 85 -8.42 -5.65 13.08
N ILE A 86 -7.62 -4.80 13.74
CA ILE A 86 -7.16 -5.05 15.10
C ILE A 86 -8.28 -4.86 16.12
N ARG A 87 -9.22 -3.94 15.87
CA ARG A 87 -10.30 -3.60 16.79
C ARG A 87 -11.34 -4.73 16.87
N GLU A 88 -11.78 -5.19 15.69
CA GLU A 88 -12.76 -6.28 15.58
C GLU A 88 -12.12 -7.67 15.67
N ARG A 89 -10.78 -7.74 15.68
CA ARG A 89 -9.99 -8.97 15.63
C ARG A 89 -10.39 -9.85 14.46
N GLU A 90 -10.32 -9.26 13.29
CA GLU A 90 -10.64 -9.91 12.03
C GLU A 90 -9.47 -9.83 11.07
N LEU A 91 -9.22 -10.94 10.39
CA LEU A 91 -8.37 -11.04 9.23
C LEU A 91 -9.27 -11.33 8.03
N ARG A 92 -9.27 -10.44 7.07
CA ARG A 92 -10.07 -10.57 5.85
C ARG A 92 -9.15 -10.73 4.66
N LEU A 93 -9.38 -11.77 3.88
CA LEU A 93 -8.65 -12.06 2.64
C LEU A 93 -9.62 -11.98 1.48
N TYR A 94 -9.24 -11.23 0.44
CA TYR A 94 -10.04 -11.06 -0.75
C TYR A 94 -9.27 -11.49 -1.98
N THR A 95 -9.87 -12.37 -2.77
CA THR A 95 -9.32 -12.89 -4.03
C THR A 95 -10.24 -12.63 -5.21
N ASP A 96 -11.44 -12.09 -4.96
CA ASP A 96 -12.48 -11.86 -5.93
C ASP A 96 -12.10 -10.81 -6.99
N PRO A 97 -12.68 -10.90 -8.20
CA PRO A 97 -12.49 -9.89 -9.24
C PRO A 97 -13.27 -8.61 -8.94
N GLY A 98 -12.94 -7.54 -9.67
CA GLY A 98 -13.70 -6.29 -9.65
C GLY A 98 -13.30 -5.31 -8.54
N ARG A 99 -12.25 -5.59 -7.77
CA ARG A 99 -11.70 -4.66 -6.79
C ARG A 99 -10.79 -3.65 -7.49
N VAL A 100 -10.87 -2.40 -7.07
CA VAL A 100 -9.99 -1.35 -7.57
C VAL A 100 -8.70 -1.37 -6.76
N CYS A 101 -7.58 -1.58 -7.44
CA CYS A 101 -6.25 -1.62 -6.84
C CYS A 101 -5.37 -0.51 -7.42
N ARG A 102 -4.42 -0.04 -6.63
CA ARG A 102 -3.38 0.88 -7.10
C ARG A 102 -1.99 0.43 -6.67
N PRO A 103 -0.96 0.65 -7.50
CA PRO A 103 0.40 0.27 -7.17
C PRO A 103 1.04 1.29 -6.22
N LEU A 104 1.77 0.78 -5.22
CA LEU A 104 2.59 1.57 -4.31
C LEU A 104 3.96 0.93 -4.15
N PHE A 105 4.98 1.75 -3.90
CA PHE A 105 6.30 1.23 -3.52
C PHE A 105 6.28 0.70 -2.10
N ILE A 106 6.99 -0.39 -1.89
CA ILE A 106 7.17 -1.01 -0.58
C ILE A 106 8.29 -0.29 0.18
N VAL A 107 8.04 -0.03 1.46
CA VAL A 107 9.00 0.56 2.40
C VAL A 107 9.30 -0.47 3.48
N GLU A 108 10.57 -0.77 3.68
CA GLU A 108 11.07 -1.61 4.76
C GLU A 108 12.14 -0.82 5.55
N ASP A 109 12.09 -0.87 6.87
CA ASP A 109 13.02 -0.15 7.75
C ASP A 109 13.17 1.36 7.42
N GLN A 110 12.06 2.01 7.08
CA GLN A 110 12.04 3.42 6.64
C GLN A 110 12.87 3.69 5.38
N GLN A 111 13.05 2.68 4.54
CA GLN A 111 13.75 2.79 3.26
C GLN A 111 12.91 2.18 2.15
N LEU A 112 13.01 2.76 0.95
CA LEU A 112 12.43 2.16 -0.25
C LEU A 112 13.16 0.87 -0.60
N VAL A 113 12.42 -0.18 -0.88
CA VAL A 113 12.95 -1.42 -1.47
C VAL A 113 13.42 -1.17 -2.90
N LEU A 114 12.87 -0.15 -3.56
CA LEU A 114 13.29 0.30 -4.89
C LEU A 114 14.76 0.78 -4.87
N GLN A 115 15.60 0.18 -5.69
CA GLN A 115 17.01 0.52 -5.84
C GLN A 115 17.26 1.19 -7.19
N LYS A 116 18.35 1.95 -7.29
CA LYS A 116 18.79 2.60 -8.54
C LYS A 116 18.99 1.60 -9.71
N LYS A 117 19.35 0.34 -9.41
CA LYS A 117 19.45 -0.71 -10.41
C LYS A 117 18.11 -1.01 -11.09
N HIS A 118 17.02 -1.09 -10.33
CA HIS A 118 15.68 -1.36 -10.86
C HIS A 118 15.23 -0.25 -11.83
N VAL A 119 15.53 1.00 -11.49
CA VAL A 119 15.22 2.15 -12.36
C VAL A 119 16.04 2.08 -13.66
N ARG A 120 17.33 1.70 -13.57
CA ARG A 120 18.20 1.54 -14.73
C ARG A 120 17.70 0.42 -15.64
N TRP A 121 17.38 -0.74 -15.08
CA TRP A 121 16.86 -1.89 -15.85
C TRP A 121 15.52 -1.56 -16.52
N LEU A 122 14.65 -0.83 -15.83
CA LEU A 122 13.39 -0.41 -16.41
C LEU A 122 13.58 0.57 -17.59
N ALA A 123 14.55 1.49 -17.48
CA ALA A 123 14.87 2.44 -18.53
C ALA A 123 15.54 1.77 -19.75
N GLN A 124 16.36 0.75 -19.52
CA GLN A 124 17.04 -0.02 -20.55
C GLN A 124 16.15 -1.12 -21.16
N GLY A 125 15.12 -1.54 -20.43
CA GLY A 125 14.27 -2.67 -20.80
C GLY A 125 14.91 -4.05 -20.60
N THR A 126 16.14 -4.10 -20.06
CA THR A 126 16.89 -5.34 -19.83
C THR A 126 17.63 -5.30 -18.49
N THR A 127 17.80 -6.46 -17.87
CA THR A 127 18.66 -6.66 -16.70
C THR A 127 20.14 -6.70 -17.12
N ASP A 128 21.04 -6.65 -16.14
CA ASP A 128 22.48 -6.81 -16.38
C ASP A 128 22.83 -8.20 -16.97
N GLU A 129 21.95 -9.17 -16.82
CA GLU A 129 22.07 -10.54 -17.37
C GLU A 129 21.46 -10.69 -18.76
N GLY A 130 20.88 -9.61 -19.32
CA GLY A 130 20.28 -9.60 -20.67
C GLY A 130 18.83 -10.04 -20.72
N GLU A 131 18.20 -10.32 -19.59
CA GLU A 131 16.78 -10.66 -19.54
C GLU A 131 15.90 -9.40 -19.70
N THR A 132 14.74 -9.57 -20.32
CA THR A 132 13.79 -8.46 -20.47
C THR A 132 13.22 -8.03 -19.12
N PHE A 133 13.32 -6.74 -18.81
CA PHE A 133 12.78 -6.17 -17.58
C PHE A 133 11.66 -5.17 -17.88
N LYS A 134 10.48 -5.42 -17.33
CA LYS A 134 9.28 -4.60 -17.52
C LYS A 134 8.67 -4.25 -16.18
N TRP A 135 7.66 -3.37 -16.18
CA TRP A 135 6.90 -2.98 -14.99
C TRP A 135 6.41 -4.16 -14.14
N GLN A 136 5.90 -5.21 -14.79
CA GLN A 136 5.40 -6.41 -14.09
C GLN A 136 6.47 -7.12 -13.25
N HIS A 137 7.75 -7.00 -13.64
CA HIS A 137 8.84 -7.61 -12.87
C HIS A 137 9.10 -6.87 -11.55
N LEU A 138 8.73 -5.59 -11.44
CA LEU A 138 8.80 -4.85 -10.17
C LEU A 138 7.79 -5.40 -9.14
N THR A 139 6.61 -5.82 -9.60
CA THR A 139 5.62 -6.47 -8.72
C THR A 139 6.11 -7.84 -8.28
N LYS A 140 6.64 -8.66 -9.21
CA LYS A 140 7.17 -9.98 -8.91
C LYS A 140 8.42 -9.98 -8.03
N SER A 141 9.22 -8.92 -8.11
CA SER A 141 10.43 -8.75 -7.28
C SER A 141 10.15 -8.14 -5.90
N GLY A 142 8.89 -7.89 -5.56
CA GLY A 142 8.52 -7.33 -4.27
C GLY A 142 8.95 -5.87 -4.08
N VAL A 143 9.03 -5.09 -5.16
CA VAL A 143 9.31 -3.65 -5.11
C VAL A 143 8.04 -2.83 -5.09
N ILE A 144 7.02 -3.30 -5.82
CA ILE A 144 5.69 -2.70 -5.91
C ILE A 144 4.66 -3.68 -5.40
N GLU A 145 3.70 -3.18 -4.68
CA GLU A 145 2.56 -3.92 -4.17
C GLU A 145 1.26 -3.28 -4.67
N LEU A 146 0.32 -4.12 -5.11
CA LEU A 146 -1.01 -3.69 -5.50
C LEU A 146 -1.91 -3.68 -4.27
N LEU A 147 -2.38 -2.52 -3.87
CA LEU A 147 -3.28 -2.37 -2.73
C LEU A 147 -4.68 -2.00 -3.21
N ASP A 148 -5.68 -2.70 -2.69
CA ASP A 148 -7.07 -2.34 -2.87
C ASP A 148 -7.55 -1.29 -1.84
N ALA A 149 -8.78 -0.82 -1.97
CA ALA A 149 -9.32 0.20 -1.08
C ALA A 149 -9.41 -0.26 0.39
N GLU A 150 -9.70 -1.52 0.63
CA GLU A 150 -9.81 -2.09 1.98
C GLU A 150 -8.43 -2.21 2.65
N GLU A 151 -7.45 -2.73 1.93
CA GLU A 151 -6.08 -2.88 2.45
C GLU A 151 -5.41 -1.52 2.63
N GLU A 152 -5.70 -0.55 1.79
CA GLU A 152 -5.14 0.81 1.87
C GLU A 152 -5.45 1.48 3.21
N GLU A 153 -6.59 1.19 3.84
CA GLU A 153 -6.95 1.73 5.16
C GLU A 153 -6.03 1.22 6.27
N THR A 154 -5.34 0.11 6.06
CA THR A 154 -4.47 -0.53 7.07
C THR A 154 -3.01 -0.16 6.95
N VAL A 155 -2.63 0.61 5.94
CA VAL A 155 -1.24 0.97 5.64
C VAL A 155 -0.96 2.45 5.90
N MET A 156 0.33 2.76 6.14
CA MET A 156 0.81 4.13 6.24
C MET A 156 1.59 4.48 4.98
N ILE A 157 1.07 5.44 4.22
CA ILE A 157 1.60 5.83 2.92
C ILE A 157 2.30 7.17 3.04
N CYS A 158 3.56 7.21 2.66
CA CYS A 158 4.36 8.42 2.56
C CYS A 158 4.19 9.01 1.16
N MET A 159 4.18 10.34 1.05
CA MET A 159 3.95 11.03 -0.23
C MET A 159 5.23 11.15 -1.05
N THR A 160 6.36 11.35 -0.41
CA THR A 160 7.66 11.55 -1.08
C THR A 160 8.77 10.73 -0.41
N PRO A 161 9.79 10.30 -1.16
CA PRO A 161 10.94 9.62 -0.57
C PRO A 161 11.73 10.47 0.44
N GLU A 162 11.65 11.79 0.31
CA GLU A 162 12.32 12.75 1.22
C GLU A 162 11.72 12.70 2.62
N GLU A 163 10.41 12.45 2.73
CA GLU A 163 9.74 12.24 4.01
C GLU A 163 10.25 10.97 4.72
N LEU A 164 10.62 9.94 3.95
CA LEU A 164 11.23 8.73 4.53
C LEU A 164 12.62 9.04 5.10
N GLU A 165 13.42 9.85 4.43
CA GLU A 165 14.73 10.25 4.94
C GLU A 165 14.59 11.09 6.20
N THR A 166 13.64 12.03 6.23
CA THR A 166 13.37 12.83 7.43
C THR A 166 12.90 11.95 8.58
N ALA A 167 11.99 11.02 8.36
CA ALA A 167 11.52 10.08 9.38
C ALA A 167 12.66 9.19 9.91
N ARG A 168 13.56 8.76 9.04
CA ARG A 168 14.75 7.97 9.43
C ARG A 168 15.73 8.77 10.26
N LEU A 169 15.98 10.04 9.90
CA LEU A 169 16.85 10.93 10.66
C LEU A 169 16.27 11.20 12.05
N HIS A 170 14.96 11.48 12.14
CA HIS A 170 14.27 11.61 13.42
C HIS A 170 14.37 10.36 14.29
N GLY A 171 14.18 9.18 13.70
CA GLY A 171 14.29 7.91 14.42
C GLY A 171 15.70 7.62 14.95
N ARG A 172 16.73 8.24 14.35
CA ARG A 172 18.12 8.17 14.78
C ARG A 172 18.53 9.31 15.74
N GLY A 173 17.60 10.22 16.07
CA GLY A 173 17.89 11.40 16.88
C GLY A 173 18.78 12.43 16.18
N MET A 174 18.88 12.38 14.85
CA MET A 174 19.65 13.35 14.07
C MET A 174 18.81 14.58 13.75
N ALA A 175 19.47 15.75 13.69
CA ALA A 175 18.81 16.98 13.24
C ALA A 175 18.38 16.84 11.77
N VAL A 176 17.12 17.19 11.51
CA VAL A 176 16.59 17.24 10.14
C VAL A 176 16.93 18.61 9.57
N PRO A 177 17.49 18.69 8.35
CA PRO A 177 17.71 19.96 7.68
C PRO A 177 16.40 20.73 7.54
N THR A 178 16.38 21.97 7.99
CA THR A 178 15.22 22.85 7.88
C THR A 178 15.32 23.70 6.61
N PRO A 179 14.20 24.18 6.06
CA PRO A 179 14.25 25.11 4.94
C PRO A 179 15.13 26.36 5.20
N ALA A 180 15.28 26.78 6.45
CA ALA A 180 16.15 27.89 6.82
C ALA A 180 17.64 27.59 6.65
N ASP A 181 18.05 26.33 6.64
CA ASP A 181 19.43 25.92 6.40
C ASP A 181 19.82 26.15 4.94
N PHE A 182 18.82 26.19 4.03
CA PHE A 182 19.01 26.40 2.61
C PHE A 182 18.63 27.81 2.15
N ASP A 183 17.66 28.43 2.80
CA ASP A 183 17.17 29.78 2.48
C ASP A 183 16.89 30.58 3.77
N PRO A 184 17.76 31.53 4.13
CA PRO A 184 17.58 32.36 5.32
C PRO A 184 16.30 33.21 5.33
N ALA A 185 15.69 33.45 4.17
CA ALA A 185 14.44 34.20 4.03
C ALA A 185 13.19 33.32 4.15
N ALA A 186 13.36 31.98 4.24
CA ALA A 186 12.24 31.07 4.36
C ALA A 186 11.51 31.28 5.70
N ARG A 187 10.18 31.42 5.61
CA ARG A 187 9.34 31.51 6.80
C ARG A 187 9.24 30.14 7.49
N LEU A 188 9.91 30.03 8.61
CA LEU A 188 9.81 28.85 9.48
C LEU A 188 8.41 28.74 10.08
N LYS A 189 7.72 27.64 9.80
CA LYS A 189 6.58 27.26 10.61
C LYS A 189 7.11 26.52 11.85
N PRO A 190 6.62 26.84 13.06
CA PRO A 190 6.98 26.06 14.23
C PRO A 190 6.61 24.59 13.98
N SER A 191 7.59 23.71 13.93
CA SER A 191 7.34 22.28 13.86
C SER A 191 6.84 21.83 15.23
N LEU A 192 5.68 21.22 15.28
CA LEU A 192 5.29 20.42 16.43
C LEU A 192 6.26 19.23 16.46
N GLU A 193 7.10 19.15 17.46
CA GLU A 193 7.94 18.00 17.71
C GLU A 193 7.03 16.80 17.97
N ASN A 194 6.82 15.97 16.96
CA ASN A 194 6.14 14.71 17.15
C ASN A 194 7.10 13.74 17.81
N SER A 195 6.85 13.42 19.07
CA SER A 195 7.62 12.43 19.83
C SER A 195 7.50 11.00 19.29
N ALA A 196 6.50 10.73 18.43
CA ALA A 196 6.29 9.45 17.79
C ALA A 196 6.48 9.58 16.27
N PRO A 197 7.59 9.10 15.70
CA PRO A 197 7.79 9.09 14.27
C PRO A 197 6.78 8.14 13.62
N HIS A 198 6.24 8.52 12.48
CA HIS A 198 5.39 7.64 11.69
C HIS A 198 6.20 6.46 11.15
N ILE A 199 5.68 5.26 11.31
CA ILE A 199 6.24 4.05 10.70
C ILE A 199 5.58 3.89 9.33
N TRP A 200 6.31 4.29 8.29
CA TRP A 200 5.85 4.19 6.92
C TRP A 200 5.96 2.75 6.41
N THR A 201 4.91 2.27 5.77
CA THR A 201 4.87 0.93 5.17
C THR A 201 4.95 0.96 3.65
N HIS A 202 4.45 2.03 3.05
CA HIS A 202 4.43 2.23 1.60
C HIS A 202 4.78 3.67 1.26
N CYS A 203 5.13 3.89 -0.01
CA CYS A 203 5.39 5.21 -0.56
C CYS A 203 4.67 5.37 -1.90
N GLU A 204 4.13 6.55 -2.15
CA GLU A 204 3.56 6.90 -3.44
C GLU A 204 4.62 6.87 -4.54
N ILE A 205 4.23 6.41 -5.74
CA ILE A 205 5.08 6.49 -6.92
C ILE A 205 5.28 7.96 -7.30
N HIS A 206 4.18 8.71 -7.35
CA HIS A 206 4.17 10.16 -7.46
C HIS A 206 2.82 10.68 -6.92
N PRO A 207 2.79 11.73 -6.11
CA PRO A 207 1.55 12.26 -5.52
C PRO A 207 0.47 12.61 -6.55
N SER A 208 0.86 13.07 -7.73
CA SER A 208 -0.07 13.41 -8.81
C SER A 208 -0.84 12.21 -9.36
N MET A 209 -0.36 10.98 -9.13
CA MET A 209 -1.03 9.75 -9.59
C MET A 209 -2.32 9.45 -8.81
N ILE A 210 -2.57 10.11 -7.69
CA ILE A 210 -3.85 10.05 -6.96
C ILE A 210 -4.97 10.70 -7.77
N LEU A 211 -4.64 11.68 -8.62
CA LEU A 211 -5.61 12.36 -9.47
C LEU A 211 -6.10 11.45 -10.60
N GLY A 212 -7.34 11.66 -11.03
CA GLY A 212 -7.89 11.03 -12.22
C GLY A 212 -7.48 11.76 -13.50
N ILE A 213 -7.86 11.21 -14.65
CA ILE A 213 -7.51 11.78 -15.98
C ILE A 213 -7.97 13.24 -16.11
N CYS A 214 -9.23 13.52 -15.79
CA CYS A 214 -9.78 14.89 -15.93
C CYS A 214 -9.13 15.90 -14.99
N ALA A 215 -8.80 15.49 -13.77
CA ALA A 215 -8.11 16.39 -12.82
C ALA A 215 -6.64 16.61 -13.20
N SER A 216 -6.01 15.68 -13.88
CA SER A 216 -4.60 15.77 -14.29
C SER A 216 -4.35 16.80 -15.39
N ILE A 217 -5.36 17.24 -16.12
CA ILE A 217 -5.25 18.28 -17.16
C ILE A 217 -5.33 19.69 -16.60
N ILE A 218 -5.66 19.86 -15.31
CA ILE A 218 -5.76 21.17 -14.67
C ILE A 218 -4.35 21.67 -14.35
N PRO A 219 -3.94 22.84 -14.87
CA PRO A 219 -2.65 23.41 -14.51
C PRO A 219 -2.70 23.97 -13.08
N PHE A 220 -1.69 23.66 -12.28
CA PHE A 220 -1.54 24.14 -10.90
C PHE A 220 -2.83 24.05 -10.08
N PRO A 221 -3.39 22.82 -9.88
CA PRO A 221 -4.70 22.66 -9.24
C PRO A 221 -4.73 23.12 -7.78
N ASP A 222 -3.59 23.13 -7.11
CA ASP A 222 -3.39 23.61 -5.75
C ASP A 222 -3.45 25.14 -5.62
N HIS A 223 -3.28 25.88 -6.72
CA HIS A 223 -3.41 27.34 -6.80
C HIS A 223 -4.85 27.80 -7.10
N ASN A 224 -5.77 26.90 -7.40
CA ASN A 224 -7.16 27.21 -7.71
C ASN A 224 -8.09 26.92 -6.53
N GLN A 225 -9.25 27.57 -6.52
CA GLN A 225 -10.36 27.21 -5.66
C GLN A 225 -10.96 25.85 -6.05
N SER A 226 -11.37 25.06 -5.08
CA SER A 226 -12.00 23.75 -5.31
C SER A 226 -13.15 23.78 -6.33
N PRO A 227 -14.11 24.74 -6.31
CA PRO A 227 -15.15 24.83 -7.33
C PRO A 227 -14.62 24.97 -8.75
N ARG A 228 -13.54 25.73 -8.95
CA ARG A 228 -12.95 25.93 -10.28
C ARG A 228 -12.30 24.65 -10.81
N ASN A 229 -11.63 23.90 -9.96
CA ASN A 229 -11.10 22.57 -10.32
C ASN A 229 -12.25 21.61 -10.70
N THR A 230 -13.35 21.66 -9.99
CA THR A 230 -14.54 20.85 -10.29
C THR A 230 -15.13 21.21 -11.65
N TYR A 231 -15.30 22.49 -11.96
CA TYR A 231 -15.80 22.93 -13.28
C TYR A 231 -14.87 22.53 -14.41
N GLN A 232 -13.57 22.73 -14.26
CA GLN A 232 -12.61 22.32 -15.29
C GLN A 232 -12.60 20.80 -15.50
N SER A 233 -12.68 20.02 -14.45
CA SER A 233 -12.77 18.56 -14.55
C SER A 233 -14.06 18.13 -15.27
N ALA A 234 -15.17 18.81 -15.06
CA ALA A 234 -16.42 18.53 -15.76
C ALA A 234 -16.39 18.92 -17.23
N MET A 235 -15.75 20.05 -17.57
CA MET A 235 -15.60 20.53 -18.95
C MET A 235 -14.55 19.72 -19.74
N GLY A 236 -13.59 19.10 -19.06
CA GLY A 236 -12.57 18.24 -19.67
C GLY A 236 -13.07 16.87 -20.15
N LYS A 237 -14.32 16.53 -19.85
CA LYS A 237 -14.99 15.34 -20.34
C LYS A 237 -15.61 15.62 -21.71
#